data_6c3de7a79fd179af2ad497b370391985
#
_entry.id   6c3de7a79fd179af2ad497b370391985
#
_cell.length_a   1.000
_cell.length_b   1.000
_cell.length_c   1.000
_cell.angle_alpha   90.00
_cell.angle_beta   90.00
_cell.angle_gamma   90.00
#
_symmetry.space_group_name_H-M   'P 1'
#
loop_
_entity.id
_entity.type
_entity.pdbx_description
1 polymer ?
#
loop_
_entity_poly.entity_id
_entity_poly.type
_entity_poly.pdbx_seq_one_letter_code
_entity_poly.pdbx_strand_id
1 'polypeptide(L)'
;WRTYKKGESEIQHKHLATELPKLIEAYGYSHHMLDNQDLFNAISQINDCNESHTICVIEKDSFGKVELRDKHKLDLSSYTPRSEFLISLNEQFKNQDVLFIGTTGNVAREMYSFMPNTNNFYMAGNMGGALSVGFGAAKAGKKIIVCGGDAEFVMHMGGLTTAGRDADKVNLTYILFDNEQNKSTGGQNTYQKHLDYINIAKSSGFDVVDNAIKAVSNFKSMVEKVDGLKFICVKCDIDDKKPRPPLDVVKVNKL
;
A
#
# COMPACT_ATOMS: atom_id res chain seq x y z
N TRP A 1 -5.58 18.28 -0.60
CA TRP A 1 -5.98 17.12 0.20
C TRP A 1 -7.42 16.70 -0.14
N ARG A 2 -7.65 15.42 -0.45
CA ARG A 2 -8.93 14.94 -1.01
C ARG A 2 -10.09 14.86 -0.01
N THR A 3 -9.92 15.32 1.18
CA THR A 3 -10.88 15.07 2.26
C THR A 3 -11.65 16.29 2.73
N TYR A 4 -11.37 17.49 2.22
CA TYR A 4 -11.81 18.73 2.86
C TYR A 4 -13.24 19.17 2.54
N LYS A 5 -13.96 18.64 1.58
CA LYS A 5 -15.36 19.06 1.30
C LYS A 5 -16.29 17.97 0.80
N LYS A 6 -17.53 18.35 0.58
CA LYS A 6 -18.67 17.53 0.13
C LYS A 6 -18.25 16.50 -0.93
N GLY A 7 -18.51 15.22 -0.65
CA GLY A 7 -18.39 14.16 -1.61
C GLY A 7 -17.25 13.18 -1.40
N GLU A 8 -16.57 13.19 -0.25
CA GLU A 8 -15.63 12.10 0.06
C GLU A 8 -16.38 10.79 0.26
N SER A 9 -16.15 9.86 -0.65
CA SER A 9 -16.77 8.54 -0.64
C SER A 9 -16.04 7.52 0.23
N GLU A 10 -14.75 7.74 0.48
CA GLU A 10 -13.91 6.83 1.23
C GLU A 10 -14.08 7.06 2.73
N ILE A 11 -14.66 6.08 3.42
CA ILE A 11 -15.08 6.23 4.83
C ILE A 11 -13.91 6.58 5.77
N GLN A 12 -12.73 6.05 5.50
CA GLN A 12 -11.52 6.31 6.28
C GLN A 12 -11.03 7.77 6.18
N HIS A 13 -11.47 8.51 5.17
CA HIS A 13 -11.07 9.91 5.00
C HIS A 13 -12.09 10.90 5.59
N LYS A 14 -13.32 10.48 5.84
CA LYS A 14 -14.39 11.37 6.31
C LYS A 14 -14.06 12.05 7.64
N HIS A 15 -13.57 11.28 8.59
CA HIS A 15 -13.21 11.82 9.89
C HIS A 15 -12.07 12.83 9.80
N LEU A 16 -11.01 12.49 9.05
CA LEU A 16 -9.86 13.38 8.85
C LEU A 16 -10.27 14.67 8.14
N ALA A 17 -11.23 14.62 7.22
CA ALA A 17 -11.75 15.81 6.54
C ALA A 17 -12.36 16.82 7.54
N THR A 18 -13.04 16.33 8.56
CA THR A 18 -13.66 17.16 9.59
C THR A 18 -12.62 17.77 10.54
N GLU A 19 -11.57 17.01 10.87
CA GLU A 19 -10.59 17.42 11.88
C GLU A 19 -9.37 18.15 11.29
N LEU A 20 -9.21 18.17 9.97
CA LEU A 20 -8.04 18.75 9.30
C LEU A 20 -7.74 20.20 9.72
N PRO A 21 -8.70 21.13 9.79
CA PRO A 21 -8.43 22.49 10.22
C PRO A 21 -7.85 22.55 11.64
N LYS A 22 -8.42 21.79 12.56
CA LYS A 22 -7.94 21.72 13.95
C LYS A 22 -6.54 21.14 14.06
N LEU A 23 -6.21 20.16 13.23
CA LEU A 23 -4.86 19.59 13.17
C LEU A 23 -3.85 20.62 12.67
N ILE A 24 -4.17 21.35 11.62
CA ILE A 24 -3.31 22.41 11.09
C ILE A 24 -3.03 23.45 12.18
N GLU A 25 -4.08 23.92 12.84
CA GLU A 25 -4.01 24.91 13.91
C GLU A 25 -3.21 24.40 15.12
N ALA A 26 -3.43 23.15 15.53
CA ALA A 26 -2.72 22.50 16.64
C ALA A 26 -1.20 22.39 16.38
N TYR A 27 -0.76 22.32 15.13
CA TYR A 27 0.66 22.36 14.77
C TYR A 27 1.21 23.77 14.56
N GLY A 28 0.42 24.81 14.83
CA GLY A 28 0.84 26.20 14.72
C GLY A 28 0.96 26.72 13.29
N TYR A 29 0.28 26.07 12.34
CA TYR A 29 0.23 26.54 10.94
C TYR A 29 -1.01 27.39 10.71
N SER A 30 -0.89 28.45 9.91
CA SER A 30 -2.03 29.07 9.26
C SER A 30 -2.44 28.25 8.02
N HIS A 31 -3.68 28.39 7.57
CA HIS A 31 -4.12 27.72 6.37
C HIS A 31 -4.97 28.62 5.46
N HIS A 32 -4.78 28.44 4.17
CA HIS A 32 -5.58 29.08 3.14
C HIS A 32 -6.27 28.03 2.27
N MET A 33 -7.57 28.24 2.04
CA MET A 33 -8.33 27.44 1.08
C MET A 33 -8.11 28.00 -0.32
N LEU A 34 -7.53 27.18 -1.20
CA LEU A 34 -7.39 27.56 -2.61
C LEU A 34 -8.66 27.17 -3.34
N ASP A 35 -9.48 28.18 -3.67
CA ASP A 35 -10.68 28.02 -4.47
C ASP A 35 -10.32 27.99 -5.97
N ASN A 36 -10.93 27.09 -6.71
CA ASN A 36 -10.80 27.00 -8.16
C ASN A 36 -11.22 28.24 -8.93
N GLN A 37 -12.04 29.07 -8.33
CA GLN A 37 -12.65 30.20 -9.04
C GLN A 37 -11.75 31.44 -9.08
N ASP A 38 -10.72 31.51 -8.20
CA ASP A 38 -9.79 32.64 -8.17
C ASP A 38 -8.36 32.24 -7.73
N LEU A 39 -7.71 31.43 -8.56
CA LEU A 39 -6.34 30.98 -8.31
C LEU A 39 -5.33 32.12 -8.19
N PHE A 40 -5.52 33.22 -8.97
CA PHE A 40 -4.63 34.37 -8.91
C PHE A 40 -4.72 35.12 -7.58
N ASN A 41 -5.94 35.31 -7.08
CA ASN A 41 -6.15 35.93 -5.77
C ASN A 41 -5.61 35.05 -4.64
N ALA A 42 -5.81 33.74 -4.72
CA ALA A 42 -5.27 32.80 -3.75
C ALA A 42 -3.73 32.82 -3.72
N ILE A 43 -3.06 32.86 -4.90
CA ILE A 43 -1.61 32.97 -5.00
C ILE A 43 -1.13 34.32 -4.45
N SER A 44 -1.85 35.42 -4.74
CA SER A 44 -1.52 36.74 -4.18
C SER A 44 -1.60 36.73 -2.66
N GLN A 45 -2.68 36.20 -2.10
CA GLN A 45 -2.84 36.07 -0.65
C GLN A 45 -1.72 35.26 0.00
N ILE A 46 -1.24 34.20 -0.65
CA ILE A 46 -0.11 33.41 -0.17
C ILE A 46 1.19 34.22 -0.19
N ASN A 47 1.44 34.98 -1.29
CA ASN A 47 2.63 35.80 -1.42
C ASN A 47 2.64 36.97 -0.44
N ASP A 48 1.46 37.51 -0.10
CA ASP A 48 1.28 38.60 0.85
C ASP A 48 1.30 38.12 2.32
N CYS A 49 1.30 36.81 2.52
CA CYS A 49 1.30 36.19 3.86
C CYS A 49 2.71 36.29 4.46
N ASN A 50 2.88 37.16 5.44
CA ASN A 50 4.13 37.29 6.21
C ASN A 50 4.31 36.17 7.27
N GLU A 51 3.44 35.18 7.28
CA GLU A 51 3.49 34.08 8.22
C GLU A 51 4.51 33.01 7.77
N SER A 52 5.35 32.57 8.70
CA SER A 52 6.47 31.67 8.40
C SER A 52 6.06 30.23 8.05
N HIS A 53 4.83 29.83 8.38
CA HIS A 53 4.36 28.46 8.22
C HIS A 53 2.90 28.42 7.76
N THR A 54 2.69 28.28 6.47
CA THR A 54 1.35 28.28 5.85
C THR A 54 1.08 26.99 5.11
N ILE A 55 -0.11 26.44 5.30
CA ILE A 55 -0.62 25.28 4.56
C ILE A 55 -1.68 25.74 3.58
N CYS A 56 -1.46 25.47 2.30
CA CYS A 56 -2.46 25.68 1.25
C CYS A 56 -3.30 24.41 1.08
N VAL A 57 -4.57 24.51 1.40
CA VAL A 57 -5.53 23.41 1.25
C VAL A 57 -6.23 23.52 -0.10
N ILE A 58 -6.01 22.53 -0.94
CA ILE A 58 -6.52 22.51 -2.31
C ILE A 58 -7.71 21.54 -2.36
N GLU A 59 -8.82 22.00 -2.93
CA GLU A 59 -10.03 21.19 -3.08
C GLU A 59 -9.82 20.02 -4.07
N LYS A 60 -10.62 18.98 -3.90
CA LYS A 60 -10.69 17.88 -4.86
C LYS A 60 -11.10 18.43 -6.22
N ASP A 61 -10.51 17.87 -7.27
CA ASP A 61 -10.77 18.20 -8.68
C ASP A 61 -10.34 19.64 -9.08
N SER A 62 -9.53 20.31 -8.26
CA SER A 62 -8.97 21.65 -8.57
C SER A 62 -7.95 21.62 -9.71
N PHE A 63 -7.27 20.51 -9.91
CA PHE A 63 -6.30 20.38 -11.00
C PHE A 63 -6.87 19.59 -12.16
N GLY A 64 -6.58 20.05 -13.37
CA GLY A 64 -6.86 19.30 -14.58
C GLY A 64 -6.08 17.96 -14.63
N LYS A 65 -6.55 17.05 -15.46
CA LYS A 65 -5.87 15.79 -15.70
C LYS A 65 -4.53 16.04 -16.38
N VAL A 66 -3.47 15.54 -15.78
CA VAL A 66 -2.12 15.59 -16.34
C VAL A 66 -1.72 14.20 -16.80
N GLU A 67 -1.28 14.06 -18.05
CA GLU A 67 -0.73 12.82 -18.56
C GLU A 67 0.74 12.68 -18.18
N LEU A 68 1.15 11.46 -17.84
CA LEU A 68 2.56 11.16 -17.61
C LEU A 68 3.34 11.35 -18.93
N ARG A 69 4.46 12.07 -18.85
CA ARG A 69 5.40 12.17 -19.97
C ARG A 69 6.00 10.78 -20.26
N ASP A 70 6.30 10.49 -21.52
CA ASP A 70 6.79 9.17 -21.95
C ASP A 70 8.05 8.72 -21.19
N LYS A 71 8.95 9.64 -20.85
CA LYS A 71 10.15 9.33 -20.04
C LYS A 71 9.85 8.79 -18.63
N HIS A 72 8.62 8.94 -18.14
CA HIS A 72 8.18 8.43 -16.83
C HIS A 72 7.27 7.21 -16.93
N LYS A 73 6.91 6.81 -18.14
CA LYS A 73 6.16 5.58 -18.37
C LYS A 73 7.11 4.39 -18.29
N LEU A 74 6.68 3.33 -17.63
CA LEU A 74 7.42 2.07 -17.58
C LEU A 74 6.70 1.05 -18.45
N ASP A 75 7.47 0.29 -19.21
CA ASP A 75 6.97 -0.90 -19.87
C ASP A 75 7.22 -2.10 -18.97
N LEU A 76 6.13 -2.62 -18.40
CA LEU A 76 6.13 -3.79 -17.52
C LEU A 76 5.52 -5.02 -18.23
N SER A 77 5.26 -4.95 -19.54
CA SER A 77 4.62 -6.02 -20.31
C SER A 77 5.37 -7.36 -20.29
N SER A 78 6.66 -7.33 -19.93
CA SER A 78 7.46 -8.53 -19.73
C SER A 78 7.27 -9.21 -18.37
N TYR A 79 6.57 -8.57 -17.45
CA TYR A 79 6.31 -9.13 -16.12
C TYR A 79 4.94 -9.80 -16.06
N THR A 80 4.89 -10.91 -15.35
CA THR A 80 3.62 -11.60 -15.06
C THR A 80 2.69 -10.70 -14.26
N PRO A 81 1.40 -10.58 -14.59
CA PRO A 81 0.44 -9.83 -13.82
C PRO A 81 0.33 -10.33 -12.37
N ARG A 82 0.22 -9.42 -11.41
CA ARG A 82 0.08 -9.78 -9.99
C ARG A 82 -1.12 -10.69 -9.71
N SER A 83 -2.20 -10.53 -10.46
CA SER A 83 -3.39 -11.37 -10.34
C SER A 83 -3.09 -12.87 -10.47
N GLU A 84 -2.17 -13.27 -11.33
CA GLU A 84 -1.80 -14.68 -11.51
C GLU A 84 -1.11 -15.25 -10.25
N PHE A 85 -0.26 -14.46 -9.59
CA PHE A 85 0.33 -14.85 -8.30
C PHE A 85 -0.74 -14.95 -7.21
N LEU A 86 -1.70 -14.02 -7.16
CA LEU A 86 -2.79 -14.05 -6.18
C LEU A 86 -3.73 -15.23 -6.40
N ILE A 87 -4.08 -15.56 -7.65
CA ILE A 87 -4.84 -16.77 -7.99
C ILE A 87 -4.08 -18.02 -7.54
N SER A 88 -2.77 -18.06 -7.75
CA SER A 88 -1.94 -19.16 -7.28
C SER A 88 -1.97 -19.32 -5.76
N LEU A 89 -1.90 -18.21 -4.99
CA LEU A 89 -2.04 -18.22 -3.53
C LEU A 89 -3.43 -18.71 -3.11
N ASN A 90 -4.49 -18.25 -3.76
CA ASN A 90 -5.85 -18.69 -3.47
C ASN A 90 -6.00 -20.22 -3.63
N GLU A 91 -5.49 -20.78 -4.73
CA GLU A 91 -5.56 -22.22 -4.96
C GLU A 91 -4.71 -23.03 -3.97
N GLN A 92 -3.54 -22.52 -3.61
CA GLN A 92 -2.61 -23.20 -2.71
C GLN A 92 -3.07 -23.20 -1.26
N PHE A 93 -3.70 -22.12 -0.80
CA PHE A 93 -4.08 -21.91 0.59
C PHE A 93 -5.59 -21.99 0.86
N LYS A 94 -6.40 -22.31 -0.13
CA LYS A 94 -7.82 -22.54 0.10
C LYS A 94 -8.01 -23.64 1.16
N ASN A 95 -8.87 -23.37 2.14
CA ASN A 95 -9.14 -24.28 3.26
C ASN A 95 -7.96 -24.49 4.23
N GLN A 96 -6.92 -23.65 4.19
CA GLN A 96 -5.87 -23.66 5.21
C GLN A 96 -6.10 -22.57 6.24
N ASP A 97 -5.68 -22.83 7.50
CA ASP A 97 -5.72 -21.81 8.57
C ASP A 97 -4.52 -20.85 8.44
N VAL A 98 -4.56 -20.05 7.40
CA VAL A 98 -3.60 -18.97 7.11
C VAL A 98 -4.37 -17.69 6.93
N LEU A 99 -4.00 -16.63 7.64
CA LEU A 99 -4.57 -15.30 7.48
C LEU A 99 -3.72 -14.48 6.54
N PHE A 100 -4.35 -13.96 5.50
CA PHE A 100 -3.74 -13.04 4.55
C PHE A 100 -4.03 -11.59 4.94
N ILE A 101 -3.01 -10.74 4.91
CA ILE A 101 -3.15 -9.31 5.16
C ILE A 101 -2.70 -8.55 3.93
N GLY A 102 -3.65 -7.94 3.25
CA GLY A 102 -3.41 -7.11 2.07
C GLY A 102 -3.16 -5.66 2.44
N THR A 103 -2.07 -5.07 1.92
CA THR A 103 -1.84 -3.63 2.06
C THR A 103 -2.92 -2.82 1.33
N THR A 104 -3.02 -1.53 1.64
CA THR A 104 -4.00 -0.65 1.00
C THR A 104 -3.79 -0.53 -0.51
N GLY A 105 -4.82 -0.11 -1.23
CA GLY A 105 -4.74 0.19 -2.66
C GLY A 105 -4.97 -1.02 -3.56
N ASN A 106 -4.21 -1.14 -4.64
CA ASN A 106 -4.49 -2.14 -5.67
C ASN A 106 -4.25 -3.58 -5.20
N VAL A 107 -3.27 -3.82 -4.32
CA VAL A 107 -3.02 -5.17 -3.78
C VAL A 107 -4.26 -5.70 -3.06
N ALA A 108 -4.81 -4.95 -2.10
CA ALA A 108 -6.02 -5.36 -1.38
C ALA A 108 -7.24 -5.55 -2.31
N ARG A 109 -7.38 -4.68 -3.32
CA ARG A 109 -8.48 -4.77 -4.30
C ARG A 109 -8.39 -6.03 -5.16
N GLU A 110 -7.20 -6.38 -5.61
CA GLU A 110 -6.97 -7.59 -6.38
C GLU A 110 -7.11 -8.85 -5.51
N MET A 111 -6.60 -8.84 -4.28
CA MET A 111 -6.84 -9.93 -3.33
C MET A 111 -8.33 -10.18 -3.11
N TYR A 112 -9.13 -9.12 -2.91
CA TYR A 112 -10.57 -9.25 -2.77
C TYR A 112 -11.22 -9.95 -3.96
N SER A 113 -10.73 -9.73 -5.16
CA SER A 113 -11.28 -10.30 -6.39
C SER A 113 -10.74 -11.68 -6.74
N PHE A 114 -9.46 -11.92 -6.50
CA PHE A 114 -8.77 -13.12 -6.96
C PHE A 114 -8.48 -14.14 -5.85
N MET A 115 -8.75 -13.79 -4.58
CA MET A 115 -8.54 -14.70 -3.44
C MET A 115 -9.83 -14.87 -2.59
N PRO A 116 -10.95 -15.31 -3.18
CA PRO A 116 -12.22 -15.44 -2.45
C PRO A 116 -12.27 -16.59 -1.46
N ASN A 117 -11.37 -17.58 -1.58
CA ASN A 117 -11.38 -18.84 -0.82
C ASN A 117 -10.33 -18.88 0.32
N THR A 118 -9.73 -17.74 0.63
CA THR A 118 -8.75 -17.58 1.72
C THR A 118 -9.30 -16.68 2.82
N ASN A 119 -8.69 -16.75 4.01
CA ASN A 119 -9.01 -15.82 5.09
C ASN A 119 -8.24 -14.52 4.85
N ASN A 120 -8.92 -13.44 4.53
CA ASN A 120 -8.30 -12.18 4.14
C ASN A 120 -8.70 -11.05 5.07
N PHE A 121 -7.72 -10.23 5.46
CA PHE A 121 -7.90 -8.94 6.06
C PHE A 121 -7.33 -7.86 5.13
N TYR A 122 -8.10 -6.81 4.90
CA TYR A 122 -7.76 -5.75 3.96
C TYR A 122 -7.49 -4.44 4.70
N MET A 123 -6.26 -3.94 4.61
CA MET A 123 -5.91 -2.66 5.22
C MET A 123 -6.67 -1.51 4.57
N ALA A 124 -7.14 -0.59 5.40
CA ALA A 124 -7.78 0.64 4.94
C ALA A 124 -7.15 1.85 5.64
N GLY A 125 -6.69 2.83 4.85
CA GLY A 125 -6.22 4.13 5.35
C GLY A 125 -4.81 4.15 5.97
N ASN A 126 -4.18 3.02 6.21
CA ASN A 126 -2.82 2.93 6.78
C ASN A 126 -1.88 2.22 5.81
N MET A 127 -1.34 2.96 4.86
CA MET A 127 -0.33 2.46 3.94
C MET A 127 1.01 2.30 4.69
N GLY A 128 1.61 1.10 4.62
CA GLY A 128 2.80 0.73 5.39
C GLY A 128 2.52 -0.09 6.65
N GLY A 129 1.27 -0.13 7.11
CA GLY A 129 0.92 -0.80 8.36
C GLY A 129 0.66 -2.31 8.26
N ALA A 130 0.61 -2.89 7.06
CA ALA A 130 0.22 -4.29 6.87
C ALA A 130 1.16 -5.27 7.58
N LEU A 131 2.48 -5.05 7.49
CA LEU A 131 3.47 -5.87 8.19
C LEU A 131 3.27 -5.83 9.72
N SER A 132 3.06 -4.65 10.28
CA SER A 132 2.88 -4.49 11.74
C SER A 132 1.62 -5.21 12.25
N VAL A 133 0.52 -5.14 11.51
CA VAL A 133 -0.72 -5.87 11.82
C VAL A 133 -0.48 -7.37 11.70
N GLY A 134 0.17 -7.81 10.62
CA GLY A 134 0.52 -9.21 10.41
C GLY A 134 1.44 -9.76 11.50
N PHE A 135 2.44 -9.00 11.88
CA PHE A 135 3.36 -9.36 12.95
C PHE A 135 2.62 -9.51 14.30
N GLY A 136 1.72 -8.59 14.64
CA GLY A 136 0.90 -8.71 15.85
C GLY A 136 0.05 -9.98 15.86
N ALA A 137 -0.59 -10.32 14.74
CA ALA A 137 -1.36 -11.56 14.61
C ALA A 137 -0.48 -12.83 14.65
N ALA A 138 0.73 -12.77 14.07
CA ALA A 138 1.69 -13.88 14.14
C ALA A 138 2.19 -14.09 15.57
N LYS A 139 2.43 -13.04 16.34
CA LYS A 139 2.75 -13.11 17.79
C LYS A 139 1.63 -13.74 18.61
N ALA A 140 0.39 -13.62 18.17
CA ALA A 140 -0.77 -14.30 18.75
C ALA A 140 -0.93 -15.77 18.28
N GLY A 141 0.07 -16.33 17.60
CA GLY A 141 0.12 -17.73 17.17
C GLY A 141 -0.53 -18.03 15.83
N LYS A 142 -0.92 -17.03 15.04
CA LYS A 142 -1.49 -17.23 13.70
C LYS A 142 -0.40 -17.41 12.64
N LYS A 143 -0.69 -18.18 11.60
CA LYS A 143 0.12 -18.24 10.39
C LYS A 143 -0.32 -17.11 9.47
N ILE A 144 0.62 -16.26 9.07
CA ILE A 144 0.33 -15.01 8.38
C ILE A 144 1.05 -14.93 7.02
N ILE A 145 0.33 -14.50 6.00
CA ILE A 145 0.94 -14.01 4.75
C ILE A 145 0.57 -12.53 4.58
N VAL A 146 1.56 -11.67 4.56
CA VAL A 146 1.39 -10.25 4.24
C VAL A 146 1.64 -10.03 2.76
N CYS A 147 0.68 -9.44 2.06
CA CYS A 147 0.80 -9.02 0.66
C CYS A 147 1.02 -7.51 0.62
N GLY A 148 2.27 -7.11 0.46
CA GLY A 148 2.71 -5.71 0.40
C GLY A 148 2.98 -5.22 -1.02
N GLY A 149 3.24 -3.92 -1.15
CA GLY A 149 3.68 -3.28 -2.38
C GLY A 149 4.99 -2.50 -2.16
N ASP A 150 5.70 -2.20 -3.24
CA ASP A 150 6.99 -1.50 -3.21
C ASP A 150 6.93 -0.12 -2.51
N ALA A 151 5.94 0.70 -2.82
CA ALA A 151 5.76 1.99 -2.17
C ALA A 151 5.36 1.85 -0.69
N GLU A 152 4.55 0.86 -0.36
CA GLU A 152 4.14 0.55 1.01
C GLU A 152 5.32 0.08 1.87
N PHE A 153 6.19 -0.78 1.32
CA PHE A 153 7.39 -1.26 1.98
C PHE A 153 8.27 -0.11 2.49
N VAL A 154 8.50 0.90 1.65
CA VAL A 154 9.36 2.04 2.00
C VAL A 154 8.71 2.93 3.06
N MET A 155 7.40 3.09 3.04
CA MET A 155 6.68 3.95 4.00
C MET A 155 6.84 3.50 5.46
N HIS A 156 7.03 2.20 5.70
CA HIS A 156 7.18 1.68 7.05
C HIS A 156 8.31 0.64 7.17
N MET A 157 9.41 0.91 6.50
CA MET A 157 10.57 0.01 6.42
C MET A 157 11.15 -0.34 7.80
N GLY A 158 11.05 0.57 8.79
CA GLY A 158 11.45 0.29 10.17
C GLY A 158 10.67 -0.85 10.85
N GLY A 159 9.48 -1.18 10.37
CA GLY A 159 8.72 -2.34 10.85
C GLY A 159 9.40 -3.68 10.61
N LEU A 160 10.28 -3.78 9.60
CA LEU A 160 11.07 -4.97 9.32
C LEU A 160 11.99 -5.34 10.50
N THR A 161 12.68 -4.35 11.07
CA THR A 161 13.60 -4.57 12.20
C THR A 161 12.85 -5.00 13.46
N THR A 162 11.60 -4.52 13.64
CA THR A 162 10.74 -4.95 14.74
C THR A 162 10.31 -6.40 14.58
N ALA A 163 9.94 -6.81 13.37
CA ALA A 163 9.58 -8.20 13.08
C ALA A 163 10.79 -9.14 13.22
N GLY A 164 11.95 -8.74 12.69
CA GLY A 164 13.18 -9.52 12.72
C GLY A 164 13.71 -9.79 14.12
N ARG A 165 13.49 -8.90 15.07
CA ARG A 165 13.89 -9.09 16.47
C ARG A 165 13.22 -10.32 17.13
N ASP A 166 12.04 -10.71 16.67
CA ASP A 166 11.27 -11.85 17.18
C ASP A 166 11.08 -12.93 16.09
N ALA A 167 12.01 -13.07 15.16
CA ALA A 167 11.89 -13.95 13.99
C ALA A 167 11.64 -15.42 14.35
N ASP A 168 12.22 -15.90 15.45
CA ASP A 168 12.08 -17.25 15.97
C ASP A 168 10.71 -17.56 16.63
N LYS A 169 9.87 -16.55 16.79
CA LYS A 169 8.59 -16.62 17.53
C LYS A 169 7.35 -16.43 16.66
N VAL A 170 7.53 -16.32 15.36
CA VAL A 170 6.43 -15.99 14.46
C VAL A 170 6.45 -16.85 13.20
N ASN A 171 5.27 -17.14 12.66
CA ASN A 171 5.08 -17.77 11.37
C ASN A 171 4.47 -16.72 10.42
N LEU A 172 5.34 -15.94 9.77
CA LEU A 172 4.96 -14.85 8.89
C LEU A 172 5.77 -14.86 7.61
N THR A 173 5.10 -14.86 6.46
CA THR A 173 5.71 -14.63 5.16
C THR A 173 5.28 -13.25 4.64
N TYR A 174 6.25 -12.38 4.34
CA TYR A 174 6.00 -11.10 3.68
C TYR A 174 6.30 -11.22 2.19
N ILE A 175 5.27 -11.09 1.36
CA ILE A 175 5.37 -11.09 -0.09
C ILE A 175 5.30 -9.65 -0.57
N LEU A 176 6.40 -9.14 -1.11
CA LEU A 176 6.49 -7.82 -1.72
C LEU A 176 6.19 -7.91 -3.21
N PHE A 177 5.09 -7.33 -3.66
CA PHE A 177 4.76 -7.18 -5.07
C PHE A 177 5.32 -5.86 -5.59
N ASP A 178 6.44 -5.95 -6.31
CA ASP A 178 7.13 -4.80 -6.88
C ASP A 178 6.75 -4.62 -8.34
N ASN A 179 6.00 -3.57 -8.61
CA ASN A 179 5.61 -3.15 -9.96
C ASN A 179 6.26 -1.81 -10.37
N GLU A 180 7.21 -1.31 -9.60
CA GLU A 180 7.96 -0.09 -9.85
C GLU A 180 7.11 1.18 -10.08
N GLN A 181 5.81 1.12 -9.76
CA GLN A 181 4.85 2.20 -10.02
C GLN A 181 3.88 2.42 -8.87
N ASN A 182 3.54 3.68 -8.63
CA ASN A 182 2.47 4.08 -7.72
C ASN A 182 1.11 4.14 -8.46
N LYS A 183 0.66 2.98 -8.95
CA LYS A 183 -0.51 2.87 -9.84
C LYS A 183 -1.82 3.34 -9.19
N SER A 184 -1.92 3.33 -7.85
CA SER A 184 -3.10 3.83 -7.12
C SER A 184 -3.27 5.34 -7.20
N THR A 185 -2.20 6.09 -7.49
CA THR A 185 -2.17 7.56 -7.52
C THR A 185 -1.87 8.14 -8.90
N GLY A 186 -1.78 7.32 -9.94
CA GLY A 186 -1.58 7.79 -11.32
C GLY A 186 -0.49 7.06 -12.11
N GLY A 187 0.18 6.06 -11.52
CA GLY A 187 1.19 5.25 -12.20
C GLY A 187 2.57 5.90 -12.28
N GLN A 188 2.87 6.80 -11.35
CA GLN A 188 4.19 7.42 -11.25
C GLN A 188 5.23 6.35 -10.94
N ASN A 189 6.39 6.45 -11.61
CA ASN A 189 7.54 5.61 -11.28
C ASN A 189 7.99 5.86 -9.83
N THR A 190 8.23 4.81 -9.08
CA THR A 190 8.72 4.91 -7.69
C THR A 190 10.19 5.30 -7.62
N TYR A 191 10.94 5.15 -8.71
CA TYR A 191 12.39 5.40 -8.79
C TYR A 191 13.22 4.64 -7.74
N GLN A 192 12.73 3.51 -7.27
CA GLN A 192 13.36 2.73 -6.20
C GLN A 192 14.35 1.67 -6.71
N LYS A 193 14.87 1.82 -7.93
CA LYS A 193 15.85 0.88 -8.53
C LYS A 193 17.14 0.71 -7.74
N HIS A 194 17.47 1.68 -6.88
CA HIS A 194 18.65 1.64 -6.01
C HIS A 194 18.38 0.89 -4.68
N LEU A 195 17.13 0.51 -4.41
CA LEU A 195 16.80 -0.23 -3.20
C LEU A 195 16.90 -1.73 -3.46
N ASP A 196 17.69 -2.38 -2.66
CA ASP A 196 17.73 -3.84 -2.62
C ASP A 196 16.82 -4.35 -1.51
N TYR A 197 15.55 -4.55 -1.85
CA TYR A 197 14.53 -5.01 -0.90
C TYR A 197 14.90 -6.32 -0.21
N ILE A 198 15.54 -7.24 -0.93
CA ILE A 198 15.92 -8.56 -0.44
C ILE A 198 16.99 -8.42 0.64
N ASN A 199 18.06 -7.67 0.35
CA ASN A 199 19.12 -7.45 1.32
C ASN A 199 18.67 -6.59 2.50
N ILE A 200 17.74 -5.65 2.33
CA ILE A 200 17.12 -4.89 3.43
C ILE A 200 16.36 -5.84 4.36
N ALA A 201 15.53 -6.73 3.82
CA ALA A 201 14.80 -7.71 4.60
C ALA A 201 15.75 -8.70 5.30
N LYS A 202 16.76 -9.21 4.60
CA LYS A 202 17.78 -10.11 5.14
C LYS A 202 18.53 -9.49 6.31
N SER A 203 19.00 -8.24 6.15
CA SER A 203 19.67 -7.49 7.21
C SER A 203 18.77 -7.14 8.38
N SER A 204 17.45 -7.20 8.17
CA SER A 204 16.44 -7.00 9.21
C SER A 204 16.04 -8.30 9.93
N GLY A 205 16.63 -9.45 9.58
CA GLY A 205 16.40 -10.73 10.25
C GLY A 205 15.36 -11.65 9.58
N PHE A 206 14.98 -11.39 8.33
CA PHE A 206 14.13 -12.28 7.55
C PHE A 206 14.96 -13.38 6.87
N ASP A 207 14.40 -14.59 6.82
CA ASP A 207 14.81 -15.59 5.84
C ASP A 207 14.30 -15.12 4.45
N VAL A 208 15.19 -15.08 3.46
CA VAL A 208 14.88 -14.47 2.15
C VAL A 208 15.02 -15.44 1.01
N VAL A 209 14.22 -15.28 -0.02
CA VAL A 209 14.48 -15.86 -1.34
C VAL A 209 15.47 -14.92 -2.06
N ASP A 210 16.67 -15.43 -2.34
CA ASP A 210 17.83 -14.61 -2.80
C ASP A 210 17.60 -13.84 -4.11
N ASN A 211 16.60 -14.22 -4.92
CA ASN A 211 16.29 -13.54 -6.17
C ASN A 211 14.80 -13.18 -6.26
N ALA A 212 14.52 -12.03 -6.85
CA ALA A 212 13.15 -11.63 -7.14
C ALA A 212 12.48 -12.62 -8.11
N ILE A 213 11.29 -13.09 -7.74
CA ILE A 213 10.50 -14.03 -8.52
C ILE A 213 9.78 -13.28 -9.64
N LYS A 214 9.79 -13.86 -10.85
CA LYS A 214 9.12 -13.30 -12.04
C LYS A 214 8.08 -14.23 -12.64
N ALA A 215 8.07 -15.51 -12.26
CA ALA A 215 7.17 -16.51 -12.81
C ALA A 215 6.40 -17.25 -11.70
N VAL A 216 5.11 -17.53 -11.97
CA VAL A 216 4.22 -18.21 -11.01
C VAL A 216 4.70 -19.62 -10.66
N SER A 217 5.32 -20.34 -11.61
CA SER A 217 5.85 -21.67 -11.36
C SER A 217 6.89 -21.70 -10.24
N ASN A 218 7.80 -20.74 -10.24
CA ASN A 218 8.82 -20.62 -9.18
C ASN A 218 8.21 -20.11 -7.86
N PHE A 219 7.19 -19.29 -7.94
CA PHE A 219 6.52 -18.72 -6.77
C PHE A 219 5.84 -19.80 -5.91
N LYS A 220 5.16 -20.76 -6.53
CA LYS A 220 4.45 -21.83 -5.82
C LYS A 220 5.35 -22.62 -4.87
N SER A 221 6.55 -22.99 -5.32
CA SER A 221 7.50 -23.75 -4.50
C SER A 221 8.10 -22.93 -3.36
N MET A 222 8.19 -21.60 -3.50
CA MET A 222 8.76 -20.72 -2.47
C MET A 222 7.76 -20.38 -1.36
N VAL A 223 6.46 -20.55 -1.60
CA VAL A 223 5.37 -20.24 -0.64
C VAL A 223 4.63 -21.51 -0.17
N GLU A 224 5.29 -22.65 -0.18
CA GLU A 224 4.63 -23.93 0.21
C GLU A 224 4.18 -23.96 1.67
N LYS A 225 4.93 -23.32 2.55
CA LYS A 225 4.70 -23.32 4.00
C LYS A 225 4.87 -21.94 4.59
N VAL A 226 4.03 -21.63 5.56
CA VAL A 226 4.19 -20.44 6.42
C VAL A 226 4.84 -20.92 7.72
N ASP A 227 6.16 -20.86 7.76
CA ASP A 227 7.00 -21.20 8.90
C ASP A 227 8.15 -20.20 9.04
N GLY A 228 8.41 -19.76 10.26
CA GLY A 228 9.40 -18.70 10.52
C GLY A 228 9.04 -17.35 9.92
N LEU A 229 10.00 -16.44 9.93
CA LEU A 229 9.88 -15.10 9.35
C LEU A 229 10.53 -15.07 7.98
N LYS A 230 9.75 -15.01 6.91
CA LYS A 230 10.21 -15.12 5.53
C LYS A 230 9.85 -13.89 4.70
N PHE A 231 10.74 -13.53 3.76
CA PHE A 231 10.51 -12.45 2.80
C PHE A 231 10.68 -12.96 1.36
N ILE A 232 9.73 -12.59 0.50
CA ILE A 232 9.72 -12.95 -0.91
C ILE A 232 9.47 -11.69 -1.74
N CYS A 233 10.37 -11.34 -2.64
CA CYS A 233 10.17 -10.25 -3.60
C CYS A 233 9.65 -10.82 -4.93
N VAL A 234 8.57 -10.24 -5.45
CA VAL A 234 7.94 -10.63 -6.71
C VAL A 234 7.91 -9.43 -7.63
N LYS A 235 8.58 -9.52 -8.78
CA LYS A 235 8.45 -8.54 -9.86
C LYS A 235 7.20 -8.85 -10.67
N CYS A 236 6.29 -7.91 -10.75
CA CYS A 236 4.99 -8.12 -11.41
C CYS A 236 4.51 -6.88 -12.14
N ASP A 237 3.60 -7.08 -13.09
CA ASP A 237 2.75 -6.03 -13.64
C ASP A 237 1.42 -5.96 -12.87
N ILE A 238 0.62 -4.98 -13.20
CA ILE A 238 -0.73 -4.80 -12.66
C ILE A 238 -1.73 -4.89 -13.82
N ASP A 239 -2.75 -5.72 -13.65
CA ASP A 239 -3.87 -5.77 -14.58
C ASP A 239 -4.57 -4.42 -14.70
N ASP A 240 -4.96 -4.06 -15.92
CA ASP A 240 -5.75 -2.86 -16.18
C ASP A 240 -7.17 -2.95 -15.58
N LYS A 241 -7.65 -4.15 -15.31
CA LYS A 241 -8.89 -4.39 -14.59
C LYS A 241 -8.73 -3.99 -13.14
N LYS A 242 -9.38 -2.91 -12.75
CA LYS A 242 -9.34 -2.38 -11.37
C LYS A 242 -10.60 -2.81 -10.62
N PRO A 243 -10.61 -3.99 -10.01
CA PRO A 243 -11.73 -4.38 -9.17
C PRO A 243 -11.89 -3.40 -8.02
N ARG A 244 -13.11 -3.01 -7.72
CA ARG A 244 -13.42 -2.19 -6.55
C ARG A 244 -14.29 -3.01 -5.59
N PRO A 245 -13.74 -3.39 -4.42
CA PRO A 245 -14.54 -3.96 -3.35
C PRO A 245 -15.56 -2.93 -2.84
N PRO A 246 -16.60 -3.37 -2.10
CA PRO A 246 -17.50 -2.47 -1.39
C PRO A 246 -16.72 -1.45 -0.53
N LEU A 247 -17.28 -0.24 -0.38
CA LEU A 247 -16.64 0.83 0.42
C LEU A 247 -16.75 0.60 1.94
N ASP A 248 -17.61 -0.30 2.35
CA ASP A 248 -17.81 -0.67 3.75
C ASP A 248 -16.70 -1.62 4.20
N VAL A 249 -15.74 -1.07 4.92
CA VAL A 249 -14.55 -1.82 5.39
C VAL A 249 -14.90 -2.92 6.40
N VAL A 250 -15.95 -2.74 7.19
CA VAL A 250 -16.43 -3.75 8.13
C VAL A 250 -17.00 -4.94 7.36
N LYS A 251 -17.85 -4.66 6.40
CA LYS A 251 -18.45 -5.69 5.53
C LYS A 251 -17.42 -6.43 4.70
N VAL A 252 -16.41 -5.71 4.17
CA VAL A 252 -15.34 -6.29 3.35
C VAL A 252 -14.45 -7.22 4.17
N ASN A 253 -14.14 -6.87 5.42
CA ASN A 253 -13.35 -7.70 6.33
C ASN A 253 -14.19 -8.76 7.08
N LYS A 254 -15.48 -8.83 6.82
CA LYS A 254 -16.39 -9.78 7.49
C LYS A 254 -16.32 -9.72 9.04
N LEU A 255 -16.12 -8.51 9.56
CA LEU A 255 -16.07 -8.20 10.99
C LEU A 255 -17.49 -8.03 11.57
#